data_d0fba0a188168f6e40e6cadfe976e33d
#
_entry.id   d0fba0a188168f6e40e6cadfe976e33d
#
_cell.length_a   1.000
_cell.length_b   1.000
_cell.length_c   1.000
_cell.angle_alpha   90.00
_cell.angle_beta   90.00
_cell.angle_gamma   90.00
#
_symmetry.space_group_name_H-M   'P 1'
#
loop_
_entity.id
_entity.type
_entity.pdbx_description
1 polymer ?
#
loop_
_entity_poly.entity_id
_entity_poly.type
_entity_poly.pdbx_seq_one_letter_code
_entity_poly.pdbx_strand_id
1 'polypeptide(L)'
;SSAASDVYKRQDISQTAINVAKYNAKMQQLKNRIKFINSDVDKFFSYKYDIIVSNPPYINKFNYRNLQKDVKDYEPKVALYGGLYGISMIRKVIKKSSKLLKRNGSLVLEIDNQVLRETNELLKKYNFYINDISKDLMNKYRCIFSTKY
;
A
#
# COMPACT_ATOMS: atom_id res chain seq x y z
N SER A 1 -24.17 -14.68 19.51
CA SER A 1 -23.69 -14.03 18.29
C SER A 1 -22.17 -14.10 18.29
N SER A 2 -21.60 -14.99 17.49
CA SER A 2 -20.16 -14.98 17.26
C SER A 2 -19.85 -13.70 16.47
N ALA A 3 -19.27 -12.70 17.12
CA ALA A 3 -18.64 -11.62 16.43
C ALA A 3 -17.56 -12.25 15.52
N ALA A 4 -17.73 -12.12 14.21
CA ALA A 4 -16.71 -12.54 13.26
C ALA A 4 -15.43 -11.80 13.66
N SER A 5 -14.41 -12.54 14.10
CA SER A 5 -13.14 -11.92 14.45
C SER A 5 -12.51 -11.42 13.17
N ASP A 6 -12.32 -10.11 13.05
CA ASP A 6 -11.62 -9.51 11.93
C ASP A 6 -10.22 -10.11 11.82
N VAL A 7 -9.94 -10.80 10.72
CA VAL A 7 -8.62 -11.37 10.45
C VAL A 7 -7.90 -10.47 9.48
N TYR A 8 -6.87 -9.80 9.97
CA TYR A 8 -6.02 -8.95 9.16
C TYR A 8 -4.93 -9.77 8.48
N LYS A 9 -4.51 -9.36 7.28
CA LYS A 9 -3.32 -9.86 6.61
C LYS A 9 -2.34 -8.73 6.41
N ARG A 10 -1.11 -8.94 6.86
CA ARG A 10 0.02 -8.05 6.62
C ARG A 10 0.98 -8.71 5.65
N GLN A 11 1.17 -8.10 4.50
CA GLN A 11 2.10 -8.58 3.48
C GLN A 11 3.29 -7.61 3.38
N ASP A 12 4.48 -8.14 3.21
CA ASP A 12 5.68 -7.39 2.85
C ASP A 12 6.64 -8.31 2.09
N ILE A 13 7.45 -7.74 1.20
CA ILE A 13 8.50 -8.46 0.49
C ILE A 13 9.72 -8.69 1.40
N SER A 14 9.94 -7.83 2.38
CA SER A 14 11.04 -7.90 3.34
C SER A 14 10.71 -8.84 4.49
N GLN A 15 11.48 -9.92 4.63
CA GLN A 15 11.36 -10.82 5.78
C GLN A 15 11.68 -10.09 7.09
N THR A 16 12.65 -9.17 7.07
CA THR A 16 13.00 -8.36 8.25
C THR A 16 11.82 -7.49 8.69
N ALA A 17 11.14 -6.80 7.76
CA ALA A 17 9.94 -6.01 8.04
C ALA A 17 8.82 -6.89 8.62
N ILE A 18 8.62 -8.09 8.09
CA ILE A 18 7.66 -9.07 8.62
C ILE A 18 8.02 -9.48 10.05
N ASN A 19 9.30 -9.70 10.35
CA ASN A 19 9.74 -10.08 11.70
C ASN A 19 9.48 -8.95 12.72
N VAL A 20 9.78 -7.70 12.36
CA VAL A 20 9.47 -6.52 13.18
C VAL A 20 7.96 -6.38 13.40
N ALA A 21 7.15 -6.54 12.34
CA ALA A 21 5.70 -6.48 12.43
C ALA A 21 5.12 -7.58 13.34
N LYS A 22 5.66 -8.80 13.28
CA LYS A 22 5.28 -9.90 14.21
C LYS A 22 5.63 -9.57 15.66
N TYR A 23 6.81 -9.00 15.88
CA TYR A 23 7.22 -8.57 17.21
C TYR A 23 6.27 -7.52 17.78
N ASN A 24 5.97 -6.47 16.99
CA ASN A 24 5.06 -5.41 17.38
C ASN A 24 3.65 -5.95 17.67
N ALA A 25 3.14 -6.84 16.84
CA ALA A 25 1.83 -7.47 17.05
C ALA A 25 1.79 -8.32 18.34
N LYS A 26 2.90 -8.98 18.67
CA LYS A 26 3.02 -9.70 19.95
C LYS A 26 2.95 -8.74 21.15
N MET A 27 3.70 -7.64 21.09
CA MET A 27 3.71 -6.62 22.16
C MET A 27 2.34 -5.97 22.36
N GLN A 28 1.58 -5.81 21.28
CA GLN A 28 0.22 -5.24 21.27
C GLN A 28 -0.88 -6.30 21.52
N GLN A 29 -0.52 -7.55 21.82
CA GLN A 29 -1.46 -8.68 22.02
C GLN A 29 -2.37 -8.98 20.81
N LEU A 30 -1.93 -8.62 19.60
CA LEU A 30 -2.67 -8.77 18.34
C LEU A 30 -2.21 -9.98 17.51
N LYS A 31 -1.29 -10.80 18.01
CA LYS A 31 -0.66 -11.91 17.27
C LYS A 31 -1.69 -12.86 16.62
N ASN A 32 -2.78 -13.14 17.30
CA ASN A 32 -3.81 -14.09 16.83
C ASN A 32 -4.80 -13.45 15.83
N ARG A 33 -4.78 -12.13 15.67
CA ARG A 33 -5.65 -11.39 14.76
C ARG A 33 -4.98 -11.06 13.42
N ILE A 34 -3.66 -11.27 13.29
CA ILE A 34 -2.91 -10.86 12.10
C ILE A 34 -2.17 -12.07 11.51
N LYS A 35 -2.44 -12.37 10.24
CA LYS A 35 -1.66 -13.33 9.45
C LYS A 35 -0.57 -12.57 8.67
N PHE A 36 0.69 -12.90 8.95
CA PHE A 36 1.85 -12.30 8.28
C PHE A 36 2.27 -13.13 7.07
N ILE A 37 2.55 -12.47 5.95
CA ILE A 37 2.87 -13.11 4.68
C ILE A 37 4.10 -12.42 4.08
N ASN A 38 5.20 -13.15 3.95
CA ASN A 38 6.37 -12.68 3.21
C ASN A 38 6.20 -13.05 1.74
N SER A 39 5.93 -12.06 0.90
CA SER A 39 5.64 -12.27 -0.53
C SER A 39 5.74 -10.95 -1.29
N ASP A 40 6.11 -11.01 -2.57
CA ASP A 40 5.90 -9.90 -3.50
C ASP A 40 4.39 -9.68 -3.73
N VAL A 41 3.98 -8.43 -3.97
CA VAL A 41 2.58 -8.08 -4.24
C VAL A 41 2.02 -8.82 -5.46
N ASP A 42 2.83 -9.06 -6.49
CA ASP A 42 2.41 -9.80 -7.68
C ASP A 42 2.15 -11.28 -7.41
N LYS A 43 2.90 -11.87 -6.46
CA LYS A 43 2.77 -13.28 -6.06
C LYS A 43 1.76 -13.51 -4.94
N PHE A 44 1.21 -12.45 -4.40
CA PHE A 44 0.23 -12.55 -3.33
C PHE A 44 -1.12 -13.01 -3.88
N PHE A 45 -1.61 -14.16 -3.40
CA PHE A 45 -2.93 -14.71 -3.70
C PHE A 45 -3.69 -14.94 -2.40
N SER A 46 -4.95 -14.57 -2.38
CA SER A 46 -5.82 -14.77 -1.23
C SER A 46 -7.28 -14.62 -1.61
N TYR A 47 -8.16 -14.88 -0.64
CA TYR A 47 -9.59 -14.60 -0.75
C TYR A 47 -9.85 -13.10 -0.90
N LYS A 48 -11.08 -12.77 -1.28
CA LYS A 48 -11.54 -11.38 -1.42
C LYS A 48 -11.52 -10.63 -0.09
N TYR A 49 -11.07 -9.37 -0.15
CA TYR A 49 -10.98 -8.45 0.98
C TYR A 49 -12.06 -7.39 0.93
N ASP A 50 -12.48 -6.91 2.11
CA ASP A 50 -13.35 -5.74 2.23
C ASP A 50 -12.55 -4.46 2.06
N ILE A 51 -11.31 -4.42 2.61
CA ILE A 51 -10.43 -3.25 2.56
C ILE A 51 -8.99 -3.70 2.26
N ILE A 52 -8.33 -2.95 1.40
CA ILE A 52 -6.86 -3.04 1.17
C ILE A 52 -6.28 -1.66 1.45
N VAL A 53 -5.24 -1.61 2.29
CA VAL A 53 -4.46 -0.40 2.58
C VAL A 53 -3.04 -0.62 2.11
N SER A 54 -2.46 0.34 1.41
CA SER A 54 -1.09 0.25 0.92
C SER A 54 -0.38 1.59 0.92
N ASN A 55 0.88 1.57 1.36
CA ASN A 55 1.85 2.64 1.17
C ASN A 55 2.97 2.10 0.25
N PRO A 56 2.77 2.08 -1.08
CA PRO A 56 3.76 1.57 -2.01
C PRO A 56 4.88 2.59 -2.20
N PRO A 57 6.13 2.16 -2.48
CA PRO A 57 7.20 3.08 -2.85
C PRO A 57 6.83 3.85 -4.13
N TYR A 58 6.92 5.17 -4.06
CA TYR A 58 6.55 6.09 -5.16
C TYR A 58 7.67 7.04 -5.57
N ILE A 59 8.86 6.96 -4.94
CA ILE A 59 9.98 7.82 -5.27
C ILE A 59 10.58 7.42 -6.62
N ASN A 60 10.58 8.34 -7.56
CA ASN A 60 11.19 8.11 -8.88
C ASN A 60 12.72 8.14 -8.82
N LYS A 61 13.38 7.67 -9.89
CA LYS A 61 14.85 7.57 -9.96
C LYS A 61 15.56 8.92 -9.75
N PHE A 62 14.97 10.01 -10.21
CA PHE A 62 15.52 11.37 -10.08
C PHE A 62 15.47 11.84 -8.63
N ASN A 63 14.30 11.74 -8.01
CA ASN A 63 14.11 12.15 -6.62
C ASN A 63 14.89 11.26 -5.65
N TYR A 64 15.04 9.95 -5.95
CA TYR A 64 15.86 9.05 -5.16
C TYR A 64 17.34 9.51 -5.09
N ARG A 65 17.87 10.05 -6.19
CA ARG A 65 19.26 10.58 -6.21
C ARG A 65 19.41 11.83 -5.33
N ASN A 66 18.35 12.61 -5.17
CA ASN A 66 18.34 13.88 -4.44
C ASN A 66 17.78 13.77 -3.00
N LEU A 67 17.49 12.55 -2.52
CA LEU A 67 17.09 12.32 -1.14
C LEU A 67 18.18 12.74 -0.16
N GLN A 68 17.76 13.23 1.02
CA GLN A 68 18.66 13.50 2.12
C GLN A 68 19.44 12.23 2.49
N LYS A 69 20.70 12.42 2.92
CA LYS A 69 21.62 11.31 3.19
C LYS A 69 21.04 10.33 4.23
N ASP A 70 20.41 10.87 5.27
CA ASP A 70 19.82 10.06 6.35
C ASP A 70 18.73 9.10 5.81
N VAL A 71 17.87 9.56 4.89
CA VAL A 71 16.84 8.71 4.28
C VAL A 71 17.46 7.62 3.39
N LYS A 72 18.54 7.95 2.65
CA LYS A 72 19.23 6.97 1.80
C LYS A 72 19.98 5.91 2.61
N ASP A 73 20.56 6.29 3.73
CA ASP A 73 21.45 5.44 4.51
C ASP A 73 20.66 4.52 5.46
N TYR A 74 19.49 4.94 5.91
CA TYR A 74 18.68 4.19 6.89
C TYR A 74 17.45 3.48 6.31
N GLU A 75 16.94 3.90 5.14
CA GLU A 75 15.80 3.22 4.53
C GLU A 75 16.21 2.35 3.33
N PRO A 76 15.74 1.08 3.27
CA PRO A 76 16.05 0.19 2.15
C PRO A 76 15.54 0.78 0.83
N LYS A 77 16.38 0.75 -0.22
CA LYS A 77 16.01 1.22 -1.57
C LYS A 77 14.68 0.62 -2.06
N VAL A 78 14.41 -0.64 -1.74
CA VAL A 78 13.16 -1.34 -2.10
C VAL A 78 11.92 -0.71 -1.47
N ALA A 79 12.07 -0.07 -0.29
CA ALA A 79 10.97 0.61 0.40
C ALA A 79 10.67 2.01 -0.17
N LEU A 80 11.60 2.60 -0.90
CA LEU A 80 11.50 3.97 -1.40
C LEU A 80 11.28 4.05 -2.92
N TYR A 81 11.96 3.17 -3.68
CA TYR A 81 12.04 3.30 -5.14
C TYR A 81 10.81 2.74 -5.85
N GLY A 82 9.99 3.63 -6.39
CA GLY A 82 8.75 3.32 -7.13
C GLY A 82 8.94 3.08 -8.64
N GLY A 83 10.18 2.89 -9.11
CA GLY A 83 10.49 2.71 -10.54
C GLY A 83 10.89 4.00 -11.25
N LEU A 84 10.99 3.95 -12.58
CA LEU A 84 11.52 5.06 -13.39
C LEU A 84 10.77 6.38 -13.16
N TYR A 85 9.45 6.31 -13.01
CA TYR A 85 8.55 7.45 -12.82
C TYR A 85 7.81 7.42 -11.47
N GLY A 86 8.15 6.54 -10.54
CA GLY A 86 7.46 6.44 -9.24
C GLY A 86 6.10 5.74 -9.27
N ILE A 87 5.57 5.39 -10.45
CA ILE A 87 4.21 4.86 -10.64
C ILE A 87 4.14 3.33 -10.77
N SER A 88 5.29 2.68 -10.99
CA SER A 88 5.31 1.25 -11.34
C SER A 88 4.73 0.36 -10.25
N MET A 89 5.07 0.64 -8.99
CA MET A 89 4.58 -0.14 -7.85
C MET A 89 3.12 0.18 -7.56
N ILE A 90 2.71 1.45 -7.64
CA ILE A 90 1.31 1.87 -7.52
C ILE A 90 0.44 1.12 -8.54
N ARG A 91 0.89 1.01 -9.80
CA ARG A 91 0.20 0.24 -10.85
C ARG A 91 0.01 -1.23 -10.48
N LYS A 92 1.05 -1.88 -9.94
CA LYS A 92 0.98 -3.27 -9.48
C LYS A 92 -0.03 -3.43 -8.35
N VAL A 93 0.02 -2.54 -7.35
CA VAL A 93 -0.91 -2.55 -6.22
C VAL A 93 -2.35 -2.36 -6.69
N ILE A 94 -2.66 -1.36 -7.51
CA ILE A 94 -4.01 -1.11 -8.03
C ILE A 94 -4.53 -2.32 -8.83
N LYS A 95 -3.71 -2.83 -9.77
CA LYS A 95 -4.04 -4.03 -10.57
C LYS A 95 -4.30 -5.24 -9.68
N LYS A 96 -3.51 -5.44 -8.64
CA LYS A 96 -3.69 -6.57 -7.72
C LYS A 96 -4.92 -6.37 -6.84
N SER A 97 -5.13 -5.17 -6.31
CA SER A 97 -6.29 -4.82 -5.50
C SER A 97 -7.60 -4.98 -6.25
N SER A 98 -7.65 -4.63 -7.55
CA SER A 98 -8.84 -4.86 -8.38
C SER A 98 -9.26 -6.33 -8.48
N LYS A 99 -8.30 -7.26 -8.34
CA LYS A 99 -8.58 -8.70 -8.33
C LYS A 99 -8.93 -9.24 -6.95
N LEU A 100 -8.35 -8.66 -5.89
CA LEU A 100 -8.45 -9.16 -4.52
C LEU A 100 -9.57 -8.52 -3.71
N LEU A 101 -10.07 -7.35 -4.08
CA LEU A 101 -11.20 -6.72 -3.41
C LEU A 101 -12.53 -7.35 -3.81
N LYS A 102 -13.44 -7.42 -2.86
CA LYS A 102 -14.86 -7.66 -3.11
C LYS A 102 -15.44 -6.52 -3.95
N ARG A 103 -16.62 -6.73 -4.54
CA ARG A 103 -17.42 -5.62 -5.05
C ARG A 103 -17.77 -4.68 -3.88
N ASN A 104 -17.69 -3.39 -4.10
CA ASN A 104 -17.81 -2.33 -3.08
C ASN A 104 -16.71 -2.37 -1.99
N GLY A 105 -15.64 -3.16 -2.18
CA GLY A 105 -14.48 -3.13 -1.32
C GLY A 105 -13.63 -1.88 -1.53
N SER A 106 -12.96 -1.41 -0.48
CA SER A 106 -12.22 -0.16 -0.46
C SER A 106 -10.73 -0.36 -0.66
N LEU A 107 -10.12 0.51 -1.47
CA LEU A 107 -8.66 0.65 -1.60
C LEU A 107 -8.23 2.01 -1.07
N VAL A 108 -7.32 1.99 -0.09
CA VAL A 108 -6.68 3.18 0.47
C VAL A 108 -5.22 3.17 0.09
N LEU A 109 -4.78 4.21 -0.62
CA LEU A 109 -3.41 4.34 -1.12
C LEU A 109 -2.75 5.60 -0.57
N GLU A 110 -1.58 5.46 0.03
CA GLU A 110 -0.67 6.59 0.22
C GLU A 110 0.04 6.90 -1.11
N ILE A 111 0.15 8.18 -1.43
CA ILE A 111 0.73 8.67 -2.67
C ILE A 111 1.59 9.91 -2.43
N ASP A 112 2.43 10.26 -3.39
CA ASP A 112 2.99 11.60 -3.53
C ASP A 112 2.19 12.42 -4.53
N ASN A 113 2.16 13.74 -4.33
CA ASN A 113 1.47 14.68 -5.22
C ASN A 113 1.91 14.56 -6.69
N GLN A 114 3.17 14.19 -6.94
CA GLN A 114 3.73 14.06 -8.28
C GLN A 114 3.11 12.91 -9.10
N VAL A 115 2.61 11.87 -8.44
CA VAL A 115 2.00 10.70 -9.11
C VAL A 115 0.47 10.69 -9.03
N LEU A 116 -0.14 11.74 -8.48
CA LEU A 116 -1.59 11.82 -8.28
C LEU A 116 -2.39 11.64 -9.58
N ARG A 117 -2.02 12.36 -10.63
CA ARG A 117 -2.73 12.31 -11.92
C ARG A 117 -2.73 10.92 -12.52
N GLU A 118 -1.56 10.31 -12.62
CA GLU A 118 -1.40 8.96 -13.18
C GLU A 118 -2.08 7.91 -12.31
N THR A 119 -2.06 8.10 -11.00
CA THR A 119 -2.76 7.20 -10.06
C THR A 119 -4.28 7.27 -10.27
N ASN A 120 -4.84 8.47 -10.47
CA ASN A 120 -6.26 8.64 -10.75
C ASN A 120 -6.68 7.97 -12.07
N GLU A 121 -5.85 8.08 -13.12
CA GLU A 121 -6.08 7.41 -14.40
C GLU A 121 -6.04 5.88 -14.26
N LEU A 122 -5.11 5.36 -13.46
CA LEU A 122 -5.01 3.93 -13.17
C LEU A 122 -6.23 3.43 -12.37
N LEU A 123 -6.67 4.14 -11.35
CA LEU A 123 -7.84 3.78 -10.56
C LEU A 123 -9.08 3.66 -11.46
N LYS A 124 -9.36 4.66 -12.30
CA LYS A 124 -10.45 4.62 -13.29
C LYS A 124 -10.34 3.42 -14.23
N LYS A 125 -9.12 3.17 -14.78
CA LYS A 125 -8.85 2.04 -15.67
C LYS A 125 -9.16 0.68 -15.05
N TYR A 126 -8.99 0.54 -13.72
CA TYR A 126 -9.21 -0.70 -12.99
C TYR A 126 -10.56 -0.74 -12.24
N ASN A 127 -11.52 0.11 -12.65
CA ASN A 127 -12.89 0.17 -12.13
C ASN A 127 -12.94 0.53 -10.64
N PHE A 128 -12.22 1.58 -10.25
CA PHE A 128 -12.34 2.21 -8.95
C PHE A 128 -12.99 3.58 -9.08
N TYR A 129 -13.95 3.84 -8.20
CA TYR A 129 -14.49 5.17 -7.95
C TYR A 129 -13.68 5.84 -6.85
N ILE A 130 -13.22 7.08 -7.07
CA ILE A 130 -12.48 7.86 -6.09
C ILE A 130 -13.49 8.57 -5.19
N ASN A 131 -13.51 8.20 -3.91
CA ASN A 131 -14.41 8.76 -2.93
C ASN A 131 -13.88 10.07 -2.36
N ASP A 132 -12.56 10.09 -2.03
CA ASP A 132 -11.91 11.24 -1.41
C ASP A 132 -10.40 11.22 -1.65
N ILE A 133 -9.77 12.40 -1.57
CA ILE A 133 -8.32 12.56 -1.62
C ILE A 133 -7.90 13.52 -0.50
N SER A 134 -7.27 12.97 0.53
CA SER A 134 -6.84 13.74 1.70
C SER A 134 -5.46 14.35 1.51
N LYS A 135 -5.22 15.46 2.21
CA LYS A 135 -3.97 16.20 2.23
C LYS A 135 -3.30 16.11 3.60
N ASP A 136 -1.98 16.28 3.61
CA ASP A 136 -1.20 16.46 4.83
C ASP A 136 -1.30 17.89 5.39
N LEU A 137 -0.65 18.12 6.52
CA LEU A 137 -0.59 19.44 7.18
C LEU A 137 0.10 20.52 6.31
N MET A 138 0.86 20.13 5.30
CA MET A 138 1.49 21.02 4.32
C MET A 138 0.62 21.23 3.08
N ASN A 139 -0.67 20.84 3.12
CA ASN A 139 -1.63 20.95 2.04
C ASN A 139 -1.26 20.15 0.76
N LYS A 140 -0.42 19.11 0.89
CA LYS A 140 -0.04 18.20 -0.21
C LYS A 140 -0.91 16.95 -0.19
N TYR A 141 -1.39 16.50 -1.33
CA TYR A 141 -2.15 15.25 -1.44
C TYR A 141 -1.31 14.05 -1.00
N ARG A 142 -1.88 13.23 -0.10
CA ARG A 142 -1.18 12.10 0.51
C ARG A 142 -1.93 10.79 0.47
N CYS A 143 -3.24 10.81 0.46
CA CYS A 143 -3.99 9.57 0.53
C CYS A 143 -5.21 9.61 -0.38
N ILE A 144 -5.42 8.54 -1.15
CA ILE A 144 -6.60 8.35 -1.99
C ILE A 144 -7.46 7.26 -1.36
N PHE A 145 -8.74 7.57 -1.17
CA PHE A 145 -9.78 6.62 -0.78
C PHE A 145 -10.62 6.28 -2.00
N SER A 146 -10.70 5.00 -2.36
CA SER A 146 -11.44 4.56 -3.54
C SER A 146 -12.20 3.27 -3.28
N THR A 147 -13.31 3.08 -4.00
CA THR A 147 -14.18 1.90 -3.92
C THR A 147 -14.21 1.19 -5.26
N LYS A 148 -14.10 -0.14 -5.22
CA LYS A 148 -14.24 -0.99 -6.41
C LYS A 148 -15.70 -1.20 -6.75
N TYR A 149 -16.10 -0.97 -8.00
CA TYR A 149 -17.44 -1.28 -8.53
C TYR A 149 -17.42 -2.38 -9.59
#